data_8cf31d9903dda81aae532fdc51dd3611
#
_entry.id   8cf31d9903dda81aae532fdc51dd3611
#
_cell.length_a   1.000
_cell.length_b   1.000
_cell.length_c   1.000
_cell.angle_alpha   90.00
_cell.angle_beta   90.00
_cell.angle_gamma   90.00
#
_symmetry.space_group_name_H-M   'P 1'
#
loop_
_entity.id
_entity.type
_entity.pdbx_description
1 polymer ?
#
loop_
_entity_poly.entity_id
_entity_poly.type
_entity_poly.pdbx_seq_one_letter_code
_entity_poly.pdbx_strand_id
1 'polypeptide(L)'
;MLRDRNRCKLIKSMSRLPQIAQRTFDNFDVSRISSMNKNMFEHLKSLSFLDTGSNIVIVGDPGTGKTHIAQAIGNLCCEKLYTTRYFKMVELKENLRKAVEKDKTNSLLESLSNITCLIIDEVGYCDPLPESESNLFFQILDRRYDKRKGSTIFTSNMKPSEWRTLFSNTPVAKCALDRIMDRCIAIDIRGASYRGQQKT
;
A
#
# COMPACT_ATOMS: atom_id res chain seq x y z
N MET A 1 -29.03 3.57 0.13
CA MET A 1 -28.50 4.64 -0.76
C MET A 1 -27.93 5.86 -0.02
N LEU A 2 -28.70 6.68 0.72
CA LEU A 2 -28.14 7.86 1.43
C LEU A 2 -27.14 7.49 2.53
N ARG A 3 -27.43 6.46 3.32
CA ARG A 3 -26.53 5.95 4.38
C ARG A 3 -25.21 5.47 3.82
N ASP A 4 -25.22 4.78 2.69
CA ASP A 4 -24.00 4.25 2.05
C ASP A 4 -23.13 5.37 1.46
N ARG A 5 -23.75 6.40 0.87
CA ARG A 5 -23.03 7.60 0.39
C ARG A 5 -22.32 8.33 1.53
N ASN A 6 -22.98 8.50 2.68
CA ASN A 6 -22.37 9.15 3.85
C ASN A 6 -21.24 8.30 4.44
N ARG A 7 -21.42 6.98 4.51
CA ARG A 7 -20.39 6.04 4.96
C ARG A 7 -19.19 6.04 4.04
N CYS A 8 -19.39 6.02 2.71
CA CYS A 8 -18.33 6.12 1.72
C CYS A 8 -17.52 7.43 1.88
N LYS A 9 -18.20 8.58 2.03
CA LYS A 9 -17.55 9.87 2.27
C LYS A 9 -16.71 9.85 3.55
N LEU A 10 -17.23 9.27 4.62
CA LEU A 10 -16.50 9.14 5.89
C LEU A 10 -15.26 8.26 5.74
N ILE A 11 -15.38 7.08 5.13
CA ILE A 11 -14.25 6.20 4.87
C ILE A 11 -13.19 6.92 4.01
N LYS A 12 -13.64 7.62 2.97
CA LYS A 12 -12.74 8.36 2.07
C LYS A 12 -12.01 9.49 2.79
N SER A 13 -12.68 10.24 3.66
CA SER A 13 -12.05 11.30 4.46
C SER A 13 -11.02 10.73 5.45
N MET A 14 -11.29 9.57 6.03
CA MET A 14 -10.38 8.90 6.96
C MET A 14 -9.23 8.16 6.26
N SER A 15 -9.34 7.86 4.98
CA SER A 15 -8.36 7.04 4.24
C SER A 15 -7.01 7.71 4.03
N ARG A 16 -6.93 9.03 4.11
CA ARG A 16 -5.76 9.85 3.76
C ARG A 16 -5.34 9.72 2.29
N LEU A 17 -6.20 9.19 1.44
CA LEU A 17 -5.95 9.18 0.00
C LEU A 17 -5.86 10.62 -0.53
N PRO A 18 -4.86 10.95 -1.37
CA PRO A 18 -4.75 12.27 -1.97
C PRO A 18 -6.00 12.64 -2.77
N GLN A 19 -6.61 13.79 -2.45
CA GLN A 19 -7.87 14.24 -3.07
C GLN A 19 -7.67 15.01 -4.39
N ILE A 20 -6.45 15.46 -4.66
CA ILE A 20 -6.13 16.44 -5.71
C ILE A 20 -6.23 15.84 -7.13
N ALA A 21 -6.03 14.55 -7.27
CA ALA A 21 -6.27 13.83 -8.53
C ALA A 21 -7.01 12.54 -8.20
N GLN A 22 -8.26 12.44 -8.60
CA GLN A 22 -8.99 11.18 -8.47
C GLN A 22 -8.33 10.15 -9.39
N ARG A 23 -7.39 9.39 -8.85
CA ARG A 23 -6.78 8.27 -9.53
C ARG A 23 -7.70 7.08 -9.40
N THR A 24 -8.32 6.72 -10.52
CA THR A 24 -9.26 5.59 -10.64
C THR A 24 -8.75 4.63 -11.71
N PHE A 25 -9.35 3.45 -11.77
CA PHE A 25 -9.08 2.52 -12.86
C PHE A 25 -9.55 3.03 -14.21
N ASP A 26 -10.58 3.89 -14.26
CA ASP A 26 -11.16 4.41 -15.50
C ASP A 26 -10.28 5.46 -16.18
N ASN A 27 -9.48 6.20 -15.40
CA ASN A 27 -8.54 7.18 -15.92
C ASN A 27 -7.09 6.68 -15.99
N PHE A 28 -6.90 5.36 -15.92
CA PHE A 28 -5.61 4.71 -16.03
C PHE A 28 -5.45 4.02 -17.40
N ASP A 29 -4.46 4.44 -18.16
CA ASP A 29 -4.18 3.86 -19.48
C ASP A 29 -3.31 2.59 -19.33
N VAL A 30 -3.98 1.43 -19.31
CA VAL A 30 -3.33 0.11 -19.19
C VAL A 30 -2.47 -0.22 -20.42
N SER A 31 -2.80 0.33 -21.61
CA SER A 31 -2.08 0.01 -22.84
C SER A 31 -0.61 0.39 -22.82
N ARG A 32 -0.25 1.34 -21.92
CA ARG A 32 1.12 1.80 -21.72
C ARG A 32 1.97 0.88 -20.84
N ILE A 33 1.36 -0.13 -20.21
CA ILE A 33 2.07 -1.06 -19.34
C ILE A 33 2.17 -2.41 -20.03
N SER A 34 3.31 -2.64 -20.67
CA SER A 34 3.56 -3.89 -21.39
C SER A 34 3.56 -5.14 -20.50
N SER A 35 3.81 -4.97 -19.22
CA SER A 35 3.87 -6.05 -18.23
C SER A 35 2.54 -6.39 -17.56
N MET A 36 1.50 -5.55 -17.75
CA MET A 36 0.18 -5.76 -17.15
C MET A 36 -0.80 -6.26 -18.22
N ASN A 37 -1.22 -7.51 -18.10
CA ASN A 37 -2.28 -8.02 -18.97
C ASN A 37 -3.68 -7.66 -18.44
N LYS A 38 -4.69 -7.78 -19.33
CA LYS A 38 -6.08 -7.46 -19.01
C LYS A 38 -6.61 -8.28 -17.81
N ASN A 39 -6.22 -9.54 -17.69
CA ASN A 39 -6.69 -10.40 -16.59
C ASN A 39 -6.16 -9.93 -15.23
N MET A 40 -4.90 -9.52 -15.15
CA MET A 40 -4.34 -8.94 -13.92
C MET A 40 -5.06 -7.64 -13.54
N PHE A 41 -5.35 -6.78 -14.51
CA PHE A 41 -6.07 -5.54 -14.28
C PHE A 41 -7.49 -5.77 -13.75
N GLU A 42 -8.23 -6.70 -14.36
CA GLU A 42 -9.56 -7.09 -13.88
C GLU A 42 -9.51 -7.77 -12.51
N HIS A 43 -8.47 -8.56 -12.22
CA HIS A 43 -8.26 -9.13 -10.90
C HIS A 43 -8.08 -8.05 -9.82
N LEU A 44 -7.32 -6.99 -10.10
CA LEU A 44 -7.19 -5.86 -9.18
C LEU A 44 -8.53 -5.14 -8.96
N LYS A 45 -9.34 -4.96 -10.02
CA LYS A 45 -10.67 -4.34 -9.95
C LYS A 45 -11.68 -5.19 -9.19
N SER A 46 -11.54 -6.50 -9.19
CA SER A 46 -12.44 -7.39 -8.45
C SER A 46 -12.31 -7.25 -6.94
N LEU A 47 -11.18 -6.78 -6.44
CA LEU A 47 -10.80 -6.72 -5.00
C LEU A 47 -10.79 -8.08 -4.29
N SER A 48 -10.86 -9.20 -5.02
CA SER A 48 -10.91 -10.56 -4.43
C SER A 48 -9.67 -10.91 -3.59
N PHE A 49 -8.55 -10.25 -3.83
CA PHE A 49 -7.33 -10.39 -3.03
C PHE A 49 -7.51 -9.94 -1.56
N LEU A 50 -8.50 -9.10 -1.26
CA LEU A 50 -8.82 -8.70 0.12
C LEU A 50 -9.38 -9.87 0.94
N ASP A 51 -10.14 -10.77 0.31
CA ASP A 51 -10.76 -11.92 0.97
C ASP A 51 -9.73 -13.02 1.29
N THR A 52 -8.69 -13.11 0.47
CA THR A 52 -7.58 -14.07 0.66
C THR A 52 -6.46 -13.52 1.55
N GLY A 53 -6.50 -12.23 1.87
CA GLY A 53 -5.42 -11.56 2.60
C GLY A 53 -4.11 -11.48 1.80
N SER A 54 -4.20 -11.51 0.47
CA SER A 54 -3.02 -11.43 -0.40
C SER A 54 -2.50 -9.99 -0.47
N ASN A 55 -1.20 -9.81 -0.24
CA ASN A 55 -0.56 -8.52 -0.43
C ASN A 55 -0.38 -8.19 -1.91
N ILE A 56 -0.23 -6.91 -2.23
CA ILE A 56 0.14 -6.47 -3.58
C ILE A 56 1.45 -5.68 -3.48
N VAL A 57 2.42 -6.06 -4.30
CA VAL A 57 3.70 -5.35 -4.42
C VAL A 57 3.84 -4.85 -5.85
N ILE A 58 3.85 -3.53 -6.02
CA ILE A 58 3.95 -2.87 -7.31
C ILE A 58 5.32 -2.20 -7.40
N VAL A 59 6.19 -2.73 -8.26
CA VAL A 59 7.52 -2.19 -8.52
C VAL A 59 7.63 -1.64 -9.94
N GLY A 60 8.63 -0.82 -10.19
CA GLY A 60 8.92 -0.27 -11.52
C GLY A 60 9.55 1.12 -11.45
N ASP A 61 9.95 1.66 -12.59
CA ASP A 61 10.64 2.94 -12.71
C ASP A 61 9.79 4.13 -12.24
N PRO A 62 10.42 5.27 -11.89
CA PRO A 62 9.71 6.49 -11.56
C PRO A 62 8.76 6.93 -12.69
N GLY A 63 7.53 7.31 -12.31
CA GLY A 63 6.55 7.84 -13.28
C GLY A 63 5.75 6.79 -14.06
N THR A 64 5.95 5.50 -13.84
CA THR A 64 5.26 4.42 -14.58
C THR A 64 3.80 4.15 -14.15
N GLY A 65 3.29 4.85 -13.12
CA GLY A 65 1.88 4.71 -12.70
C GLY A 65 1.65 3.84 -11.45
N LYS A 66 2.68 3.38 -10.74
CA LYS A 66 2.55 2.58 -9.49
C LYS A 66 1.60 3.19 -8.47
N THR A 67 1.87 4.44 -8.09
CA THR A 67 1.04 5.21 -7.16
C THR A 67 -0.38 5.38 -7.67
N HIS A 68 -0.58 5.51 -9.01
CA HIS A 68 -1.90 5.61 -9.61
C HIS A 68 -2.71 4.33 -9.34
N ILE A 69 -2.14 3.17 -9.64
CA ILE A 69 -2.81 1.87 -9.42
C ILE A 69 -3.13 1.68 -7.94
N ALA A 70 -2.17 1.93 -7.04
CA ALA A 70 -2.39 1.79 -5.61
C ALA A 70 -3.53 2.70 -5.11
N GLN A 71 -3.61 3.95 -5.58
CA GLN A 71 -4.68 4.88 -5.23
C GLN A 71 -6.01 4.51 -5.91
N ALA A 72 -6.00 3.98 -7.12
CA ALA A 72 -7.20 3.49 -7.80
C ALA A 72 -7.83 2.33 -7.02
N ILE A 73 -7.03 1.38 -6.55
CA ILE A 73 -7.48 0.31 -5.65
C ILE A 73 -8.06 0.91 -4.37
N GLY A 74 -7.37 1.85 -3.73
CA GLY A 74 -7.82 2.50 -2.50
C GLY A 74 -9.16 3.24 -2.67
N ASN A 75 -9.33 3.97 -3.78
CA ASN A 75 -10.58 4.65 -4.10
C ASN A 75 -11.73 3.65 -4.29
N LEU A 76 -11.49 2.57 -5.05
CA LEU A 76 -12.47 1.51 -5.26
C LEU A 76 -12.83 0.80 -3.94
N CYS A 77 -11.84 0.54 -3.05
CA CYS A 77 -12.09 0.01 -1.71
C CYS A 77 -13.03 0.92 -0.91
N CYS A 78 -12.80 2.25 -0.91
CA CYS A 78 -13.68 3.21 -0.24
C CYS A 78 -15.12 3.18 -0.81
N GLU A 79 -15.27 3.09 -2.12
CA GLU A 79 -16.57 2.97 -2.80
C GLU A 79 -17.30 1.70 -2.43
N LYS A 80 -16.58 0.60 -2.23
CA LYS A 80 -17.11 -0.69 -1.73
C LYS A 80 -17.22 -0.76 -0.21
N LEU A 81 -17.05 0.37 0.49
CA LEU A 81 -17.17 0.53 1.95
C LEU A 81 -16.13 -0.26 2.76
N TYR A 82 -15.01 -0.63 2.17
CA TYR A 82 -13.86 -1.19 2.89
C TYR A 82 -13.06 -0.10 3.59
N THR A 83 -12.67 -0.35 4.83
CA THR A 83 -11.78 0.55 5.56
C THR A 83 -10.42 0.63 4.87
N THR A 84 -10.04 1.84 4.50
CA THR A 84 -8.83 2.10 3.72
C THR A 84 -7.93 3.10 4.43
N ARG A 85 -6.62 2.91 4.35
CA ARG A 85 -5.63 3.86 4.84
C ARG A 85 -4.45 3.93 3.89
N TYR A 86 -4.05 5.15 3.57
CA TYR A 86 -2.90 5.45 2.71
C TYR A 86 -1.83 6.18 3.50
N PHE A 87 -0.58 5.77 3.30
CA PHE A 87 0.62 6.46 3.77
C PHE A 87 1.68 6.43 2.68
N LYS A 88 2.45 7.50 2.56
CA LYS A 88 3.81 7.38 2.06
C LYS A 88 4.68 6.73 3.13
N MET A 89 5.72 5.98 2.73
CA MET A 89 6.59 5.31 3.70
C MET A 89 7.21 6.28 4.71
N VAL A 90 7.58 7.48 4.27
CA VAL A 90 8.12 8.53 5.16
C VAL A 90 7.09 8.98 6.21
N GLU A 91 5.82 9.06 5.85
CA GLU A 91 4.74 9.42 6.78
C GLU A 91 4.45 8.29 7.77
N LEU A 92 4.51 7.03 7.29
CA LEU A 92 4.36 5.86 8.16
C LEU A 92 5.50 5.82 9.18
N LYS A 93 6.76 6.01 8.76
CA LYS A 93 7.93 6.11 9.64
C LYS A 93 7.70 7.13 10.75
N GLU A 94 7.24 8.33 10.40
CA GLU A 94 6.94 9.37 11.39
C GLU A 94 5.80 8.98 12.36
N ASN A 95 4.79 8.26 11.89
CA ASN A 95 3.73 7.76 12.76
C ASN A 95 4.24 6.66 13.71
N LEU A 96 5.11 5.76 13.23
CA LEU A 96 5.76 4.74 14.06
C LEU A 96 6.61 5.40 15.16
N ARG A 97 7.47 6.37 14.79
CA ARG A 97 8.29 7.14 15.72
C ARG A 97 7.43 7.80 16.81
N LYS A 98 6.40 8.53 16.42
CA LYS A 98 5.48 9.18 17.37
C LYS A 98 4.76 8.20 18.30
N ALA A 99 4.43 7.01 17.80
CA ALA A 99 3.80 5.98 18.63
C ALA A 99 4.75 5.43 19.68
N VAL A 100 6.03 5.22 19.31
CA VAL A 100 7.08 4.81 20.25
C VAL A 100 7.32 5.89 21.31
N GLU A 101 7.55 7.15 20.90
CA GLU A 101 7.82 8.27 21.80
C GLU A 101 6.70 8.57 22.79
N LYS A 102 5.44 8.33 22.37
CA LYS A 102 4.25 8.64 23.18
C LYS A 102 3.63 7.43 23.88
N ASP A 103 4.31 6.29 23.88
CA ASP A 103 3.82 5.01 24.42
C ASP A 103 2.42 4.63 23.87
N LYS A 104 2.22 4.86 22.55
CA LYS A 104 0.98 4.55 21.84
C LYS A 104 1.14 3.42 20.83
N THR A 105 2.13 2.58 21.00
CA THR A 105 2.46 1.48 20.08
C THR A 105 1.30 0.52 19.90
N ASN A 106 0.63 0.10 20.98
CA ASN A 106 -0.52 -0.79 20.94
C ASN A 106 -1.70 -0.17 20.17
N SER A 107 -1.99 1.11 20.39
CA SER A 107 -3.07 1.81 19.69
C SER A 107 -2.82 1.89 18.17
N LEU A 108 -1.59 2.19 17.76
CA LEU A 108 -1.22 2.21 16.35
C LEU A 108 -1.28 0.81 15.74
N LEU A 109 -0.74 -0.18 16.44
CA LEU A 109 -0.74 -1.59 16.05
C LEU A 109 -2.17 -2.10 15.80
N GLU A 110 -3.10 -1.86 16.72
CA GLU A 110 -4.50 -2.24 16.56
C GLU A 110 -5.17 -1.49 15.40
N SER A 111 -4.95 -0.18 15.33
CA SER A 111 -5.51 0.65 14.26
C SER A 111 -5.12 0.16 12.87
N LEU A 112 -3.81 -0.05 12.62
CA LEU A 112 -3.32 -0.44 11.30
C LEU A 112 -3.55 -1.92 10.99
N SER A 113 -3.58 -2.79 12.01
CA SER A 113 -3.89 -4.22 11.81
C SER A 113 -5.35 -4.48 11.45
N ASN A 114 -6.27 -3.55 11.76
CA ASN A 114 -7.70 -3.70 11.49
C ASN A 114 -8.16 -3.05 10.16
N ILE A 115 -7.28 -2.34 9.47
CA ILE A 115 -7.61 -1.74 8.16
C ILE A 115 -7.71 -2.83 7.10
N THR A 116 -8.79 -2.83 6.32
CA THR A 116 -8.99 -3.80 5.24
C THR A 116 -7.99 -3.58 4.10
N CYS A 117 -7.83 -2.34 3.64
CA CYS A 117 -6.89 -1.97 2.58
C CYS A 117 -5.86 -0.96 3.13
N LEU A 118 -4.65 -1.42 3.44
CA LEU A 118 -3.54 -0.57 3.84
C LEU A 118 -2.63 -0.33 2.64
N ILE A 119 -2.38 0.93 2.30
CA ILE A 119 -1.49 1.32 1.19
C ILE A 119 -0.26 1.99 1.76
N ILE A 120 0.92 1.48 1.40
CA ILE A 120 2.23 2.03 1.75
C ILE A 120 2.95 2.37 0.44
N ASP A 121 2.95 3.64 0.12
CA ASP A 121 3.50 4.17 -1.13
C ASP A 121 4.95 4.62 -0.94
N GLU A 122 5.75 4.54 -1.99
CA GLU A 122 7.15 4.99 -2.01
C GLU A 122 8.06 4.25 -1.01
N VAL A 123 7.87 2.92 -0.89
CA VAL A 123 8.74 2.06 -0.05
C VAL A 123 10.19 2.13 -0.55
N GLY A 124 11.13 2.39 0.35
CA GLY A 124 12.56 2.54 0.02
C GLY A 124 13.03 3.99 -0.12
N TYR A 125 12.13 4.98 -0.04
CA TYR A 125 12.47 6.41 -0.12
C TYR A 125 12.61 7.09 1.25
N CYS A 126 13.03 6.36 2.26
CA CYS A 126 13.34 6.92 3.57
C CYS A 126 14.58 6.26 4.17
N ASP A 127 15.21 6.94 5.11
CA ASP A 127 16.26 6.32 5.91
C ASP A 127 15.73 5.06 6.62
N PRO A 128 16.61 4.10 6.96
CA PRO A 128 16.21 2.90 7.69
C PRO A 128 15.39 3.22 8.93
N LEU A 129 14.44 2.34 9.24
CA LEU A 129 13.69 2.40 10.48
C LEU A 129 14.61 2.03 11.65
N PRO A 130 14.70 2.83 12.72
CA PRO A 130 15.33 2.40 13.97
C PRO A 130 14.73 1.10 14.50
N GLU A 131 15.39 0.47 15.47
CA GLU A 131 15.01 -0.87 15.93
C GLU A 131 13.58 -0.91 16.50
N SER A 132 13.20 0.07 17.30
CA SER A 132 11.86 0.15 17.90
C SER A 132 10.76 0.28 16.86
N GLU A 133 10.95 1.14 15.85
CA GLU A 133 10.01 1.31 14.75
C GLU A 133 10.02 0.11 13.80
N SER A 134 11.19 -0.52 13.57
CA SER A 134 11.31 -1.77 12.80
C SER A 134 10.50 -2.89 13.43
N ASN A 135 10.61 -3.06 14.75
CA ASN A 135 9.85 -4.05 15.50
C ASN A 135 8.35 -3.79 15.45
N LEU A 136 7.93 -2.52 15.63
CA LEU A 136 6.52 -2.14 15.58
C LEU A 136 5.94 -2.35 14.18
N PHE A 137 6.68 -1.99 13.13
CA PHE A 137 6.26 -2.20 11.75
C PHE A 137 6.13 -3.69 11.43
N PHE A 138 7.10 -4.50 11.86
CA PHE A 138 7.00 -5.97 11.73
C PHE A 138 5.76 -6.52 12.44
N GLN A 139 5.47 -6.10 13.69
CA GLN A 139 4.28 -6.55 14.41
C GLN A 139 2.97 -6.20 13.68
N ILE A 140 2.91 -5.03 13.03
CA ILE A 140 1.75 -4.65 12.20
C ILE A 140 1.60 -5.63 11.03
N LEU A 141 2.69 -5.93 10.32
CA LEU A 141 2.68 -6.87 9.18
C LEU A 141 2.31 -8.29 9.60
N ASP A 142 2.88 -8.76 10.70
CA ASP A 142 2.66 -10.09 11.26
C ASP A 142 1.19 -10.28 11.69
N ARG A 143 0.62 -9.34 12.44
CA ARG A 143 -0.81 -9.37 12.80
C ARG A 143 -1.74 -9.34 11.59
N ARG A 144 -1.39 -8.60 10.54
CA ARG A 144 -2.16 -8.57 9.29
C ARG A 144 -2.07 -9.90 8.56
N TYR A 145 -0.90 -10.50 8.53
CA TYR A 145 -0.65 -11.81 7.94
C TYR A 145 -1.49 -12.91 8.63
N ASP A 146 -1.51 -12.93 9.97
CA ASP A 146 -2.26 -13.92 10.75
C ASP A 146 -3.78 -13.82 10.57
N LYS A 147 -4.31 -12.60 10.43
CA LYS A 147 -5.75 -12.37 10.26
C LYS A 147 -6.31 -12.94 8.96
N ARG A 148 -5.47 -13.14 7.94
CA ARG A 148 -5.87 -13.63 6.62
C ARG A 148 -7.05 -12.88 5.97
N LYS A 149 -7.26 -11.64 6.36
CA LYS A 149 -8.30 -10.74 5.83
C LYS A 149 -7.75 -9.35 5.66
N GLY A 150 -8.07 -8.75 4.53
CA GLY A 150 -7.51 -7.47 4.14
C GLY A 150 -6.08 -7.58 3.63
N SER A 151 -5.63 -6.59 2.91
CA SER A 151 -4.37 -6.61 2.17
C SER A 151 -3.54 -5.39 2.45
N THR A 152 -2.22 -5.53 2.31
CA THR A 152 -1.30 -4.41 2.26
C THR A 152 -0.79 -4.24 0.84
N ILE A 153 -0.88 -3.02 0.33
CA ILE A 153 -0.43 -2.66 -1.02
C ILE A 153 0.83 -1.82 -0.87
N PHE A 154 1.90 -2.28 -1.48
CA PHE A 154 3.20 -1.60 -1.46
C PHE A 154 3.53 -1.09 -2.86
N THR A 155 4.05 0.12 -2.95
CA THR A 155 4.68 0.61 -4.19
C THR A 155 6.13 0.96 -3.94
N SER A 156 7.01 0.67 -4.90
CA SER A 156 8.43 0.96 -4.79
C SER A 156 9.09 1.09 -6.16
N ASN A 157 10.19 1.84 -6.23
CA ASN A 157 11.13 1.77 -7.35
C ASN A 157 12.23 0.73 -7.10
N MET A 158 12.35 0.24 -5.87
CA MET A 158 13.31 -0.77 -5.46
C MET A 158 12.67 -2.16 -5.54
N LYS A 159 13.45 -3.18 -5.86
CA LYS A 159 12.99 -4.57 -5.78
C LYS A 159 12.78 -4.98 -4.32
N PRO A 160 11.81 -5.87 -4.02
CA PRO A 160 11.59 -6.34 -2.65
C PRO A 160 12.84 -6.94 -1.97
N SER A 161 13.75 -7.53 -2.73
CA SER A 161 15.03 -8.04 -2.22
C SER A 161 15.91 -6.95 -1.58
N GLU A 162 15.73 -5.69 -1.99
CA GLU A 162 16.50 -4.54 -1.49
C GLU A 162 15.85 -3.92 -0.25
N TRP A 163 14.57 -4.26 0.05
CA TRP A 163 13.84 -3.68 1.19
C TRP A 163 14.38 -4.08 2.56
N ARG A 164 15.35 -5.01 2.59
CA ARG A 164 16.10 -5.29 3.84
C ARG A 164 16.74 -4.05 4.43
N THR A 165 17.15 -3.12 3.59
CA THR A 165 17.75 -1.84 4.00
C THR A 165 16.80 -0.91 4.74
N LEU A 166 15.48 -1.16 4.69
CA LEU A 166 14.50 -0.40 5.47
C LEU A 166 14.54 -0.68 6.97
N PHE A 167 15.12 -1.81 7.37
CA PHE A 167 15.14 -2.28 8.75
C PHE A 167 16.57 -2.19 9.30
N SER A 168 16.70 -1.71 10.52
CA SER A 168 17.98 -1.70 11.22
C SER A 168 18.44 -3.10 11.68
N ASN A 169 17.51 -4.05 11.78
CA ASN A 169 17.74 -5.40 12.28
C ASN A 169 17.49 -6.45 11.17
N THR A 170 18.54 -7.18 10.77
CA THR A 170 18.47 -8.17 9.68
C THR A 170 17.49 -9.33 9.94
N PRO A 171 17.41 -9.95 11.13
CA PRO A 171 16.39 -10.94 11.46
C PRO A 171 14.96 -10.43 11.28
N VAL A 172 14.66 -9.24 11.81
CA VAL A 172 13.34 -8.60 11.68
C VAL A 172 13.02 -8.31 10.21
N ALA A 173 14.00 -7.79 9.45
CA ALA A 173 13.86 -7.57 8.02
C ALA A 173 13.48 -8.85 7.27
N LYS A 174 14.16 -9.97 7.55
CA LYS A 174 13.89 -11.26 6.93
C LYS A 174 12.45 -11.73 7.21
N CYS A 175 12.03 -11.69 8.46
CA CYS A 175 10.68 -12.08 8.86
C CYS A 175 9.60 -11.17 8.23
N ALA A 176 9.83 -9.86 8.20
CA ALA A 176 8.91 -8.90 7.58
C ALA A 176 8.74 -9.16 6.09
N LEU A 177 9.85 -9.37 5.37
CA LEU A 177 9.82 -9.68 3.93
C LEU A 177 9.14 -11.02 3.64
N ASP A 178 9.36 -12.03 4.47
CA ASP A 178 8.68 -13.31 4.38
C ASP A 178 7.14 -13.13 4.46
N ARG A 179 6.64 -12.37 5.45
CA ARG A 179 5.21 -12.05 5.59
C ARG A 179 4.64 -11.25 4.42
N ILE A 180 5.43 -10.32 3.85
CA ILE A 180 5.00 -9.53 2.71
C ILE A 180 4.86 -10.41 1.47
N MET A 181 5.81 -11.32 1.24
CA MET A 181 5.97 -12.05 -0.03
C MET A 181 5.27 -13.40 -0.07
N ASP A 182 4.91 -14.01 1.06
CA ASP A 182 4.28 -15.34 1.12
C ASP A 182 3.00 -15.43 0.27
N ARG A 183 2.14 -14.42 0.36
CA ARG A 183 0.89 -14.33 -0.42
C ARG A 183 0.85 -13.03 -1.19
N CYS A 184 1.81 -12.86 -2.07
CA CYS A 184 2.00 -11.61 -2.77
C CYS A 184 1.60 -11.71 -4.24
N ILE A 185 0.79 -10.76 -4.70
CA ILE A 185 0.61 -10.45 -6.11
C ILE A 185 1.68 -9.43 -6.48
N ALA A 186 2.75 -9.90 -7.13
CA ALA A 186 3.85 -9.04 -7.56
C ALA A 186 3.58 -8.48 -8.96
N ILE A 187 3.68 -7.17 -9.10
CA ILE A 187 3.46 -6.45 -10.36
C ILE A 187 4.71 -5.61 -10.65
N ASP A 188 5.42 -5.97 -11.70
CA ASP A 188 6.56 -5.19 -12.21
C ASP A 188 6.07 -4.31 -13.37
N ILE A 189 5.94 -3.00 -13.14
CA ILE A 189 5.45 -2.06 -14.15
C ILE A 189 6.61 -1.56 -14.99
N ARG A 190 6.65 -2.02 -16.25
CA ARG A 190 7.59 -1.57 -17.26
C ARG A 190 6.87 -0.72 -18.30
N GLY A 191 7.37 0.48 -18.54
CA GLY A 191 6.78 1.39 -19.53
C GLY A 191 7.40 2.78 -19.46
N ALA A 192 7.02 3.63 -20.42
CA ALA A 192 7.46 5.02 -20.43
C ALA A 192 6.83 5.83 -19.29
N SER A 193 7.60 6.78 -18.75
CA SER A 193 7.11 7.66 -17.69
C SER A 193 5.93 8.52 -18.18
N TYR A 194 4.88 8.62 -17.36
CA TYR A 194 3.77 9.55 -17.57
C TYR A 194 4.14 11.01 -17.26
N ARG A 195 5.28 11.26 -16.58
CA ARG A 195 5.67 12.59 -16.10
C ARG A 195 6.22 13.53 -17.19
N GLY A 196 6.45 13.08 -18.40
CA GLY A 196 7.03 13.88 -19.49
C GLY A 196 6.06 14.31 -20.59
N GLN A 197 4.79 13.93 -20.56
CA GLN A 197 3.87 14.07 -21.68
C GLN A 197 2.73 15.08 -21.47
N GLN A 198 2.73 15.88 -20.40
CA GLN A 198 1.78 16.99 -20.20
C GLN A 198 2.34 18.34 -20.67
N LYS A 199 3.02 18.38 -21.82
CA LYS A 199 3.38 19.62 -22.50
C LYS A 199 3.12 19.46 -23.98
N THR A 200 1.90 19.60 -24.37
CA THR A 200 1.47 20.18 -25.67
C THR A 200 0.03 20.57 -25.54
#